data_d9aef8014394f20a30478471bcab593b
#
_entry.id   d9aef8014394f20a30478471bcab593b
#
_cell.length_a   1.000
_cell.length_b   1.000
_cell.length_c   1.000
_cell.angle_alpha   90.00
_cell.angle_beta   90.00
_cell.angle_gamma   90.00
#
_symmetry.space_group_name_H-M   'P 1'
#
loop_
_entity.id
_entity.type
_entity.pdbx_description
1 polymer ?
#
loop_
_entity_poly.entity_id
_entity_poly.type
_entity_poly.pdbx_seq_one_letter_code
_entity_poly.pdbx_strand_id
1 'polypeptide(L)'
;MDGNDDYPHFFKVYIPGVGTPFPQVGDSGQGMDAAFGAASALYGHERIVWALMQAINNVNRYFVGQELLDKGKISSLSKQLVITGWHLKKERWLTAREMDQGKLSTYDTLREQLKLLHRSIKDFMHAPGEKPANMSKGKVGTIHLSAFGFSRGATKARCFSNWMQRLCQLDAELTGQPGQMTLGGFPVKFDFLGIFDTVAAVGLASSTLLFDGHAEWADAETSLRVPMDMPCVHLVSGHEIRRSFPLDSIEMGAGAPSNSEEIMFPGVHSDVGGGYVPKEQGRGTDPKGADMLSRIPLAVMYRKARLAGVPLKAEKATAIAQLRMQVDPKLIDDFNNYLDTLPQKQGSYKELLRSVYWPYIAWRLSWVDKQDDASLRAHFDNLQNASNADVNDLLGGNAKLAEHLSYYKRWSSGEIVQTGRLQRPYHPPTFDPKVVKDWTEFKAIWPELEKGAQSAWLKPAANHLFQYYAHDSYAWFRLSGKEEPEILAMLEKMSHQDQSRLSEEERGWVKLYVDSDRTQVPKRVTEGQEPFLAGAGYLRYRKVYAGADNVLLTRRGQSSSDTALA
;
A
#
# COMPACT_ATOMS: atom_id res chain seq x y z
N MET A 1 21.45 -2.29 2.99
CA MET A 1 22.44 -1.62 2.15
C MET A 1 23.05 -0.54 2.99
N ASP A 2 24.29 -0.68 3.15
CA ASP A 2 25.11 0.17 3.94
C ASP A 2 25.45 1.44 3.15
N GLY A 3 26.03 2.44 3.78
CA GLY A 3 26.44 3.65 3.09
C GLY A 3 27.31 3.29 1.88
N ASN A 4 27.17 4.05 0.83
CA ASN A 4 28.07 3.95 -0.30
C ASN A 4 29.44 4.52 0.10
N ASP A 5 30.54 3.87 -0.23
CA ASP A 5 31.89 4.34 0.07
C ASP A 5 32.13 5.77 -0.43
N ASP A 6 31.48 6.18 -1.54
CA ASP A 6 31.51 7.53 -2.07
C ASP A 6 30.72 8.56 -1.27
N TYR A 7 29.80 8.10 -0.39
CA TYR A 7 28.90 8.94 0.41
C TYR A 7 28.71 8.38 1.82
N PRO A 8 29.76 8.37 2.66
CA PRO A 8 29.76 7.70 3.96
C PRO A 8 28.80 8.32 5.00
N HIS A 9 28.20 9.45 4.68
CA HIS A 9 27.22 10.17 5.51
C HIS A 9 25.76 9.98 5.05
N PHE A 10 25.50 9.19 3.99
CA PHE A 10 24.16 8.83 3.56
C PHE A 10 23.88 7.36 3.83
N PHE A 11 22.83 7.08 4.57
CA PHE A 11 22.42 5.72 4.91
C PHE A 11 21.04 5.43 4.31
N LYS A 12 21.00 4.44 3.43
CA LYS A 12 19.76 3.91 2.87
C LYS A 12 19.36 2.65 3.62
N VAL A 13 18.17 2.64 4.20
CA VAL A 13 17.58 1.47 4.83
C VAL A 13 16.37 1.04 4.03
N TYR A 14 16.38 -0.20 3.53
CA TYR A 14 15.26 -0.80 2.82
C TYR A 14 14.63 -1.88 3.67
N ILE A 15 13.31 -1.82 3.81
CA ILE A 15 12.52 -2.79 4.58
C ILE A 15 11.59 -3.51 3.60
N PRO A 16 11.76 -4.82 3.41
CA PRO A 16 10.87 -5.61 2.57
C PRO A 16 9.41 -5.52 3.01
N GLY A 17 8.48 -5.74 2.07
CA GLY A 17 7.06 -5.79 2.35
C GLY A 17 6.70 -6.91 3.33
N VAL A 18 5.57 -6.78 4.05
CA VAL A 18 5.03 -7.89 4.84
C VAL A 18 4.62 -9.03 3.89
N GLY A 19 4.86 -10.27 4.33
CA GLY A 19 4.66 -11.46 3.49
C GLY A 19 5.81 -11.74 2.52
N THR A 20 6.88 -10.93 2.52
CA THR A 20 8.12 -11.23 1.80
C THR A 20 9.21 -11.66 2.78
N PRO A 21 10.17 -12.52 2.35
CA PRO A 21 11.23 -12.99 3.23
C PRO A 21 12.00 -11.84 3.89
N PHE A 22 12.09 -11.87 5.21
CA PHE A 22 12.92 -10.97 5.99
C PHE A 22 13.50 -11.70 7.21
N PRO A 23 14.51 -12.53 7.02
CA PRO A 23 15.08 -13.38 8.07
C PRO A 23 15.56 -12.59 9.30
N GLN A 24 15.93 -11.32 9.13
CA GLN A 24 16.39 -10.45 10.22
C GLN A 24 15.34 -10.23 11.32
N VAL A 25 14.05 -10.41 10.99
CA VAL A 25 12.95 -10.34 11.97
C VAL A 25 12.27 -11.69 12.17
N GLY A 26 12.72 -12.73 11.46
CA GLY A 26 12.19 -14.09 11.54
C GLY A 26 11.04 -14.39 10.58
N ASP A 27 10.78 -13.51 9.62
CA ASP A 27 9.80 -13.76 8.57
C ASP A 27 10.42 -14.58 7.44
N SER A 28 9.92 -15.81 7.26
CA SER A 28 10.38 -16.72 6.21
C SER A 28 9.84 -16.35 4.82
N GLY A 29 8.73 -15.61 4.76
CA GLY A 29 8.01 -15.34 3.52
C GLY A 29 7.45 -16.58 2.83
N GLN A 30 7.31 -17.72 3.54
CA GLN A 30 6.84 -18.98 2.97
C GLN A 30 5.68 -19.58 3.76
N GLY A 31 4.88 -20.41 3.10
CA GLY A 31 3.80 -21.16 3.71
C GLY A 31 2.76 -20.26 4.40
N MET A 32 2.42 -20.58 5.64
CA MET A 32 1.47 -19.80 6.44
C MET A 32 1.99 -18.38 6.71
N ASP A 33 3.29 -18.17 6.88
CA ASP A 33 3.87 -16.84 7.07
C ASP A 33 3.62 -15.93 5.86
N ALA A 34 3.68 -16.45 4.64
CA ALA A 34 3.36 -15.68 3.43
C ALA A 34 1.87 -15.36 3.35
N ALA A 35 1.01 -16.35 3.55
CA ALA A 35 -0.44 -16.20 3.45
C ALA A 35 -1.02 -15.33 4.57
N PHE A 36 -0.63 -15.61 5.83
CA PHE A 36 -1.05 -14.82 6.99
C PHE A 36 -0.31 -13.49 7.09
N GLY A 37 0.97 -13.44 6.72
CA GLY A 37 1.75 -12.20 6.68
C GLY A 37 1.15 -11.20 5.71
N ALA A 38 0.72 -11.66 4.54
CA ALA A 38 0.02 -10.84 3.57
C ALA A 38 -1.37 -10.40 4.07
N ALA A 39 -2.11 -11.29 4.75
CA ALA A 39 -3.46 -11.01 5.24
C ALA A 39 -3.50 -10.23 6.56
N SER A 40 -2.58 -10.53 7.49
CA SER A 40 -2.61 -10.01 8.86
C SER A 40 -1.52 -8.98 9.17
N ALA A 41 -0.64 -8.67 8.19
CA ALA A 41 0.55 -7.84 8.38
C ALA A 41 1.43 -8.28 9.57
N LEU A 42 1.52 -9.59 9.79
CA LEU A 42 2.44 -10.19 10.75
C LEU A 42 3.85 -9.68 10.51
N TYR A 43 4.64 -9.58 11.58
CA TYR A 43 5.98 -9.01 11.58
C TYR A 43 6.04 -7.53 11.14
N GLY A 44 4.92 -6.81 11.13
CA GLY A 44 4.91 -5.38 10.77
C GLY A 44 5.64 -4.54 11.81
N HIS A 45 5.36 -4.79 13.09
CA HIS A 45 6.00 -4.06 14.19
C HIS A 45 7.48 -4.45 14.35
N GLU A 46 7.84 -5.72 14.16
CA GLU A 46 9.24 -6.17 14.20
C GLU A 46 10.09 -5.44 13.15
N ARG A 47 9.52 -5.22 11.96
CA ARG A 47 10.18 -4.44 10.91
C ARG A 47 10.38 -2.98 11.30
N ILE A 48 9.44 -2.39 12.03
CA ILE A 48 9.54 -1.01 12.54
C ILE A 48 10.64 -0.94 13.61
N VAL A 49 10.65 -1.86 14.57
CA VAL A 49 11.69 -1.94 15.60
C VAL A 49 13.06 -2.15 14.95
N TRP A 50 13.16 -3.05 13.99
CA TRP A 50 14.39 -3.26 13.23
C TRP A 50 14.90 -1.96 12.60
N ALA A 51 14.02 -1.17 12.01
CA ALA A 51 14.37 0.11 11.41
C ALA A 51 14.86 1.15 12.44
N LEU A 52 14.25 1.19 13.64
CA LEU A 52 14.72 2.04 14.74
C LEU A 52 16.14 1.63 15.18
N MET A 53 16.42 0.33 15.28
CA MET A 53 17.77 -0.16 15.61
C MET A 53 18.78 0.17 14.50
N GLN A 54 18.37 0.13 13.23
CA GLN A 54 19.25 0.58 12.14
C GLN A 54 19.55 2.08 12.20
N ALA A 55 18.62 2.91 12.64
CA ALA A 55 18.89 4.33 12.85
C ALA A 55 19.98 4.54 13.92
N ILE A 56 19.91 3.82 15.03
CA ILE A 56 20.96 3.81 16.07
C ILE A 56 22.30 3.34 15.49
N ASN A 57 22.29 2.22 14.75
CA ASN A 57 23.49 1.68 14.12
C ASN A 57 24.11 2.65 13.10
N ASN A 58 23.30 3.36 12.33
CA ASN A 58 23.82 4.30 11.34
C ASN A 58 24.54 5.49 11.97
N VAL A 59 24.05 5.97 13.11
CA VAL A 59 24.79 7.00 13.89
C VAL A 59 26.13 6.44 14.37
N ASN A 60 26.14 5.23 14.92
CA ASN A 60 27.38 4.62 15.37
C ASN A 60 28.36 4.34 14.22
N ARG A 61 27.85 3.82 13.07
CA ARG A 61 28.69 3.61 11.87
C ARG A 61 29.34 4.89 11.38
N TYR A 62 28.59 5.99 11.39
CA TYR A 62 29.14 7.27 10.95
C TYR A 62 30.35 7.68 11.79
N PHE A 63 30.27 7.57 13.11
CA PHE A 63 31.32 8.02 14.02
C PHE A 63 32.43 6.99 14.21
N VAL A 64 32.08 5.73 14.42
CA VAL A 64 32.98 4.65 14.84
C VAL A 64 33.35 3.71 13.70
N GLY A 65 32.60 3.72 12.59
CA GLY A 65 32.87 2.88 11.42
C GLY A 65 32.30 1.47 11.51
N GLN A 66 31.58 1.11 12.56
CA GLN A 66 31.03 -0.24 12.77
C GLN A 66 29.61 -0.21 13.37
N GLU A 67 28.92 -1.34 13.30
CA GLU A 67 27.62 -1.51 13.95
C GLU A 67 27.79 -1.51 15.48
N LEU A 68 26.85 -0.86 16.19
CA LEU A 68 26.73 -0.92 17.64
C LEU A 68 26.02 -2.20 18.09
N LEU A 69 24.94 -2.53 17.39
CA LEU A 69 24.08 -3.67 17.65
C LEU A 69 24.25 -4.67 16.51
N ASP A 70 24.68 -5.87 16.83
CA ASP A 70 24.80 -6.94 15.86
C ASP A 70 23.42 -7.47 15.41
N LYS A 71 23.41 -8.26 14.34
CA LYS A 71 22.19 -8.83 13.73
C LYS A 71 21.39 -9.67 14.72
N GLY A 72 22.05 -10.42 15.60
CA GLY A 72 21.39 -11.27 16.62
C GLY A 72 20.68 -10.43 17.67
N LYS A 73 21.35 -9.38 18.16
CA LYS A 73 20.78 -8.43 19.13
C LYS A 73 19.59 -7.69 18.53
N ILE A 74 19.69 -7.21 17.29
CA ILE A 74 18.57 -6.53 16.61
C ILE A 74 17.40 -7.49 16.42
N SER A 75 17.63 -8.71 15.97
CA SER A 75 16.58 -9.72 15.82
C SER A 75 15.88 -10.03 17.15
N SER A 76 16.66 -10.14 18.23
CA SER A 76 16.11 -10.34 19.58
C SER A 76 15.24 -9.15 20.01
N LEU A 77 15.74 -7.92 19.86
CA LEU A 77 15.00 -6.69 20.22
C LEU A 77 13.72 -6.55 19.39
N SER A 78 13.77 -6.85 18.09
CA SER A 78 12.60 -6.79 17.20
C SER A 78 11.47 -7.72 17.63
N LYS A 79 11.80 -8.86 18.25
CA LYS A 79 10.82 -9.82 18.79
C LYS A 79 10.37 -9.50 20.22
N GLN A 80 11.19 -8.83 20.99
CA GLN A 80 10.93 -8.55 22.40
C GLN A 80 10.16 -7.25 22.63
N LEU A 81 10.47 -6.21 21.85
CA LEU A 81 9.84 -4.91 22.01
C LEU A 81 8.40 -4.96 21.49
N VAL A 82 7.47 -4.48 22.29
CA VAL A 82 6.07 -4.35 21.91
C VAL A 82 5.78 -2.89 21.63
N ILE A 83 5.53 -2.57 20.36
CA ILE A 83 5.19 -1.23 19.90
C ILE A 83 3.70 -1.17 19.59
N THR A 84 2.98 -0.31 20.31
CA THR A 84 1.55 -0.06 20.10
C THR A 84 1.25 1.42 20.27
N GLY A 85 0.13 1.89 19.73
CA GLY A 85 -0.31 3.27 19.91
C GLY A 85 -0.50 3.67 21.38
N TRP A 86 -0.77 2.69 22.23
CA TRP A 86 -0.88 2.91 23.67
C TRP A 86 0.44 3.42 24.30
N HIS A 87 1.60 2.92 23.86
CA HIS A 87 2.91 3.40 24.32
C HIS A 87 3.17 4.86 23.88
N LEU A 88 2.65 5.27 22.74
CA LEU A 88 2.76 6.66 22.30
C LEU A 88 1.94 7.65 23.14
N LYS A 89 0.87 7.15 23.78
CA LYS A 89 0.00 7.97 24.67
C LYS A 89 0.46 8.00 26.11
N LYS A 90 1.05 6.91 26.63
CA LYS A 90 1.34 6.71 28.08
C LYS A 90 2.77 6.24 28.31
N GLU A 91 3.60 7.16 28.74
CA GLU A 91 5.06 7.00 28.80
C GLU A 91 5.61 5.98 29.80
N ARG A 92 4.86 5.57 30.82
CA ARG A 92 5.41 4.85 31.99
C ARG A 92 4.68 3.57 32.38
N TRP A 93 3.75 3.11 31.57
CA TRP A 93 2.97 1.94 31.93
C TRP A 93 3.41 0.75 31.11
N LEU A 94 3.65 -0.36 31.79
CA LEU A 94 3.87 -1.66 31.15
C LEU A 94 2.55 -2.13 30.52
N THR A 95 2.62 -2.77 29.36
CA THR A 95 1.50 -3.54 28.86
C THR A 95 1.25 -4.74 29.78
N ALA A 96 0.05 -5.30 29.78
CA ALA A 96 -0.25 -6.53 30.53
C ALA A 96 0.78 -7.64 30.20
N ARG A 97 1.18 -7.75 28.93
CA ARG A 97 2.17 -8.74 28.48
C ARG A 97 3.57 -8.47 29.02
N GLU A 98 3.99 -7.22 29.14
CA GLU A 98 5.29 -6.84 29.74
C GLU A 98 5.26 -7.06 31.25
N MET A 99 4.14 -6.78 31.94
CA MET A 99 3.95 -7.04 33.35
C MET A 99 4.00 -8.53 33.68
N ASP A 100 3.30 -9.37 32.91
CA ASP A 100 3.28 -10.82 33.09
C ASP A 100 4.65 -11.49 32.88
N GLN A 101 5.55 -10.87 32.11
CA GLN A 101 6.85 -11.44 31.78
C GLN A 101 7.98 -10.94 32.68
N GLY A 102 7.73 -10.01 33.61
CA GLY A 102 8.75 -9.42 34.49
C GLY A 102 9.89 -8.73 33.72
N LYS A 103 9.62 -8.24 32.49
CA LYS A 103 10.60 -7.64 31.58
C LYS A 103 10.65 -6.13 31.79
N LEU A 104 11.78 -5.53 31.39
CA LEU A 104 11.92 -4.09 31.25
C LEU A 104 10.82 -3.58 30.29
N SER A 105 10.32 -2.37 30.57
CA SER A 105 9.38 -1.72 29.65
C SER A 105 10.02 -1.48 28.28
N THR A 106 9.21 -1.32 27.26
CA THR A 106 9.70 -0.93 25.93
C THR A 106 10.56 0.32 26.00
N TYR A 107 10.17 1.32 26.78
CA TYR A 107 10.94 2.54 26.95
C TYR A 107 12.28 2.32 27.67
N ASP A 108 12.33 1.51 28.72
CA ASP A 108 13.58 1.23 29.43
C ASP A 108 14.55 0.48 28.52
N THR A 109 14.05 -0.46 27.74
CA THR A 109 14.87 -1.17 26.75
C THR A 109 15.42 -0.22 25.68
N LEU A 110 14.61 0.70 25.15
CA LEU A 110 15.07 1.72 24.19
C LEU A 110 16.10 2.67 24.83
N ARG A 111 15.87 3.12 26.06
CA ARG A 111 16.84 3.95 26.80
C ARG A 111 18.18 3.24 27.01
N GLU A 112 18.18 1.95 27.25
CA GLU A 112 19.44 1.18 27.34
C GLU A 112 20.20 1.17 26.02
N GLN A 113 19.52 0.98 24.87
CA GLN A 113 20.19 1.04 23.57
C GLN A 113 20.76 2.45 23.28
N LEU A 114 20.02 3.50 23.63
CA LEU A 114 20.50 4.88 23.52
C LEU A 114 21.71 5.15 24.41
N LYS A 115 21.72 4.68 25.67
CA LYS A 115 22.87 4.79 26.57
C LYS A 115 24.10 4.03 26.04
N LEU A 116 23.90 2.90 25.35
CA LEU A 116 24.98 2.19 24.65
C LEU A 116 25.55 3.06 23.52
N LEU A 117 24.69 3.68 22.72
CA LEU A 117 25.10 4.61 21.67
C LEU A 117 25.91 5.77 22.25
N HIS A 118 25.39 6.46 23.29
CA HIS A 118 26.09 7.57 23.92
C HIS A 118 27.48 7.18 24.43
N ARG A 119 27.61 6.01 25.05
CA ARG A 119 28.93 5.51 25.52
C ARG A 119 29.89 5.28 24.34
N SER A 120 29.39 4.73 23.24
CA SER A 120 30.20 4.42 22.06
C SER A 120 30.71 5.67 21.34
N ILE A 121 29.89 6.72 21.26
CA ILE A 121 30.22 7.94 20.50
C ILE A 121 30.57 9.13 21.41
N LYS A 122 30.82 8.90 22.70
CA LYS A 122 31.02 9.97 23.74
C LYS A 122 32.02 11.06 23.33
N ASP A 123 33.12 10.68 22.67
CA ASP A 123 34.19 11.59 22.29
C ASP A 123 33.81 12.50 21.09
N PHE A 124 32.75 12.15 20.37
CA PHE A 124 32.18 12.92 19.26
C PHE A 124 31.00 13.81 19.68
N MET A 125 30.43 13.55 20.88
CA MET A 125 29.33 14.36 21.39
C MET A 125 29.85 15.73 21.88
N HIS A 126 29.01 16.73 21.76
CA HIS A 126 29.30 18.08 22.23
C HIS A 126 28.02 18.81 22.64
N ALA A 127 28.10 19.65 23.66
CA ALA A 127 27.02 20.56 23.98
C ALA A 127 26.90 21.69 22.94
N PRO A 128 25.74 22.36 22.84
CA PRO A 128 25.58 23.51 21.96
C PRO A 128 26.68 24.56 22.20
N GLY A 129 27.41 24.93 21.16
CA GLY A 129 28.52 25.87 21.25
C GLY A 129 29.90 25.28 21.55
N GLU A 130 29.98 24.06 22.05
CA GLU A 130 31.23 23.37 22.37
C GLU A 130 31.77 22.61 21.13
N LYS A 131 33.05 22.19 21.24
CA LYS A 131 33.68 21.29 20.26
C LYS A 131 33.72 19.87 20.82
N PRO A 132 33.51 18.84 20.00
CA PRO A 132 33.71 17.46 20.43
C PRO A 132 35.16 17.18 20.76
N ALA A 133 35.43 16.24 21.68
CA ALA A 133 36.79 15.81 22.04
C ALA A 133 37.51 15.20 20.81
N ASN A 134 36.78 14.49 19.95
CA ASN A 134 37.28 13.95 18.69
C ASN A 134 36.69 14.70 17.50
N MET A 135 37.52 15.38 16.73
CA MET A 135 37.14 16.17 15.56
C MET A 135 37.33 15.45 14.23
N SER A 136 37.64 14.15 14.22
CA SER A 136 37.91 13.41 12.97
C SER A 136 36.72 13.38 11.99
N LYS A 137 35.51 13.55 12.48
CA LYS A 137 34.27 13.66 11.68
C LYS A 137 33.77 15.10 11.53
N GLY A 138 34.53 16.07 12.00
CA GLY A 138 34.09 17.45 12.06
C GLY A 138 32.98 17.66 13.10
N LYS A 139 32.29 18.79 13.01
CA LYS A 139 31.12 19.11 13.83
C LYS A 139 29.85 18.71 13.09
N VAL A 140 29.12 17.72 13.61
CA VAL A 140 27.82 17.34 13.06
C VAL A 140 26.76 18.34 13.54
N GLY A 141 26.08 18.99 12.61
CA GLY A 141 25.04 19.97 12.92
C GLY A 141 23.67 19.33 13.10
N THR A 142 23.28 18.45 12.18
CA THR A 142 21.93 17.87 12.16
C THR A 142 21.94 16.51 11.45
N ILE A 143 21.15 15.59 11.96
CA ILE A 143 20.82 14.33 11.30
C ILE A 143 19.50 14.54 10.55
N HIS A 144 19.50 14.26 9.26
CA HIS A 144 18.33 14.38 8.40
C HIS A 144 17.67 13.02 8.19
N LEU A 145 16.35 12.95 8.34
CA LEU A 145 15.58 11.72 8.19
C LEU A 145 14.42 11.91 7.20
N SER A 146 14.34 11.00 6.25
CA SER A 146 13.21 10.90 5.32
C SER A 146 12.72 9.47 5.24
N ALA A 147 11.41 9.27 5.14
CA ALA A 147 10.79 7.95 5.06
C ALA A 147 9.89 7.87 3.83
N PHE A 148 9.90 6.69 3.17
CA PHE A 148 9.04 6.41 2.02
C PHE A 148 8.36 5.07 2.19
N GLY A 149 7.14 4.95 1.67
CA GLY A 149 6.42 3.69 1.72
C GLY A 149 5.27 3.60 0.73
N PHE A 150 4.92 2.37 0.35
CA PHE A 150 3.78 2.06 -0.49
C PHE A 150 2.89 1.04 0.23
N SER A 151 1.54 1.22 0.15
CA SER A 151 0.59 0.27 0.72
C SER A 151 0.81 0.05 2.23
N ARG A 152 0.97 -1.19 2.68
CA ARG A 152 1.38 -1.53 4.06
C ARG A 152 2.80 -1.02 4.39
N GLY A 153 3.62 -0.74 3.37
CA GLY A 153 4.87 -0.02 3.54
C GLY A 153 4.66 1.45 3.92
N ALA A 154 3.62 2.09 3.39
CA ALA A 154 3.21 3.44 3.78
C ALA A 154 2.71 3.47 5.24
N THR A 155 1.91 2.47 5.64
CA THR A 155 1.53 2.26 7.03
C THR A 155 2.75 2.17 7.94
N LYS A 156 3.74 1.33 7.58
CA LYS A 156 4.99 1.20 8.35
C LYS A 156 5.80 2.50 8.37
N ALA A 157 5.84 3.26 7.29
CA ALA A 157 6.55 4.54 7.25
C ALA A 157 5.91 5.58 8.18
N ARG A 158 4.57 5.64 8.25
CA ARG A 158 3.84 6.50 9.21
C ARG A 158 4.14 6.08 10.65
N CYS A 159 4.01 4.81 10.97
CA CYS A 159 4.30 4.27 12.30
C CYS A 159 5.76 4.48 12.69
N PHE A 160 6.70 4.20 11.78
CA PHE A 160 8.12 4.44 11.99
C PHE A 160 8.41 5.91 12.31
N SER A 161 7.80 6.85 11.59
CA SER A 161 8.01 8.28 11.82
C SER A 161 7.60 8.70 13.23
N ASN A 162 6.44 8.24 13.72
CA ASN A 162 5.98 8.51 15.07
C ASN A 162 6.90 7.87 16.13
N TRP A 163 7.30 6.63 15.95
CA TRP A 163 8.17 5.92 16.86
C TRP A 163 9.60 6.46 16.84
N MET A 164 10.07 6.91 15.69
CA MET A 164 11.39 7.56 15.58
C MET A 164 11.41 8.91 16.29
N GLN A 165 10.33 9.70 16.19
CA GLN A 165 10.21 10.92 16.97
C GLN A 165 10.23 10.62 18.48
N ARG A 166 9.52 9.57 18.91
CA ARG A 166 9.54 9.17 20.32
C ARG A 166 10.94 8.72 20.78
N LEU A 167 11.64 7.96 19.95
CA LEU A 167 13.03 7.58 20.20
C LEU A 167 13.94 8.81 20.36
N CYS A 168 13.79 9.80 19.49
CA CYS A 168 14.53 11.06 19.54
C CYS A 168 14.21 11.88 20.80
N GLN A 169 12.96 11.88 21.25
CA GLN A 169 12.59 12.51 22.53
C GLN A 169 13.26 11.83 23.73
N LEU A 170 13.28 10.49 23.75
CA LEU A 170 13.97 9.72 24.79
C LEU A 170 15.48 9.99 24.81
N ASP A 171 16.09 10.12 23.64
CA ASP A 171 17.50 10.48 23.50
C ASP A 171 17.77 11.90 24.05
N ALA A 172 16.92 12.85 23.70
CA ALA A 172 17.01 14.23 24.20
C ALA A 172 16.86 14.32 25.74
N GLU A 173 15.95 13.55 26.33
CA GLU A 173 15.81 13.42 27.77
C GLU A 173 17.12 12.91 28.40
N LEU A 174 17.74 11.88 27.83
CA LEU A 174 18.99 11.28 28.33
C LEU A 174 20.21 12.19 28.17
N THR A 175 20.19 13.11 27.22
CA THR A 175 21.28 14.07 26.96
C THR A 175 21.05 15.44 27.60
N GLY A 176 20.01 15.58 28.44
CA GLY A 176 19.70 16.83 29.11
C GLY A 176 19.14 17.93 28.22
N GLN A 177 18.53 17.55 27.08
CA GLN A 177 17.94 18.44 26.10
C GLN A 177 16.42 18.19 25.96
N PRO A 178 15.63 18.16 27.05
CA PRO A 178 14.23 17.81 27.00
C PRO A 178 13.46 18.77 26.07
N GLY A 179 12.53 18.23 25.29
CA GLY A 179 11.75 18.99 24.30
C GLY A 179 12.42 19.14 22.93
N GLN A 180 13.65 18.69 22.77
CA GLN A 180 14.33 18.58 21.49
C GLN A 180 14.09 17.20 20.85
N MET A 181 14.50 17.06 19.60
CA MET A 181 14.59 15.80 18.87
C MET A 181 16.07 15.51 18.62
N THR A 182 16.65 14.55 19.33
CA THR A 182 18.07 14.19 19.16
C THR A 182 18.26 12.69 18.96
N LEU A 183 19.37 12.30 18.37
CA LEU A 183 19.84 10.91 18.32
C LEU A 183 21.35 10.89 18.53
N GLY A 184 21.79 10.19 19.58
CA GLY A 184 23.17 10.26 20.04
C GLY A 184 23.56 11.67 20.50
N GLY A 185 22.61 12.47 20.98
CA GLY A 185 22.79 13.86 21.38
C GLY A 185 22.82 14.87 20.21
N PHE A 186 22.74 14.42 18.95
CA PHE A 186 22.71 15.31 17.79
C PHE A 186 21.27 15.64 17.37
N PRO A 187 20.98 16.89 16.99
CA PRO A 187 19.65 17.27 16.51
C PRO A 187 19.19 16.42 15.32
N VAL A 188 17.93 16.01 15.32
CA VAL A 188 17.29 15.28 14.22
C VAL A 188 16.23 16.17 13.59
N LYS A 189 16.26 16.25 12.26
CA LYS A 189 15.24 16.90 11.45
C LYS A 189 14.52 15.87 10.60
N PHE A 190 13.21 15.84 10.72
CA PHE A 190 12.34 15.01 9.90
C PHE A 190 11.98 15.78 8.63
N ASP A 191 12.70 15.50 7.53
CA ASP A 191 12.61 16.29 6.32
C ASP A 191 11.41 15.94 5.47
N PHE A 192 11.02 14.64 5.38
CA PHE A 192 10.00 14.25 4.44
C PHE A 192 9.41 12.86 4.72
N LEU A 193 8.08 12.75 4.61
CA LEU A 193 7.33 11.50 4.57
C LEU A 193 6.64 11.38 3.22
N GLY A 194 7.15 10.53 2.34
CA GLY A 194 6.59 10.26 1.03
C GLY A 194 5.84 8.93 1.02
N ILE A 195 4.52 8.96 0.89
CA ILE A 195 3.71 7.75 0.98
C ILE A 195 2.80 7.58 -0.23
N PHE A 196 2.65 6.31 -0.66
CA PHE A 196 1.79 5.94 -1.76
C PHE A 196 0.69 5.02 -1.23
N ASP A 197 -0.53 5.42 -1.43
CA ASP A 197 -1.76 4.67 -1.27
C ASP A 197 -1.81 3.81 0.00
N THR A 198 -1.77 4.46 1.15
CA THR A 198 -1.70 3.80 2.47
C THR A 198 -2.85 2.84 2.69
N VAL A 199 -2.52 1.58 3.00
CA VAL A 199 -3.47 0.56 3.41
C VAL A 199 -3.04 0.01 4.76
N ALA A 200 -3.74 0.41 5.81
CA ALA A 200 -3.44 -0.01 7.18
C ALA A 200 -4.30 -1.18 7.67
N ALA A 201 -5.03 -1.83 6.75
CA ALA A 201 -5.75 -3.05 7.07
C ALA A 201 -4.79 -4.13 7.58
N VAL A 202 -4.71 -4.27 8.90
CA VAL A 202 -3.79 -5.13 9.62
C VAL A 202 -4.59 -6.16 10.42
N GLY A 203 -4.20 -7.43 10.29
CA GLY A 203 -4.79 -8.53 11.05
C GLY A 203 -5.99 -9.20 10.39
N LEU A 204 -6.43 -10.30 10.99
CA LEU A 204 -7.67 -11.01 10.65
C LEU A 204 -8.90 -10.10 10.72
N ALA A 205 -8.79 -8.98 11.40
CA ALA A 205 -9.83 -7.97 11.54
C ALA A 205 -10.29 -7.36 10.21
N SER A 206 -9.38 -7.19 9.23
CA SER A 206 -9.74 -6.65 7.92
C SER A 206 -10.51 -7.64 7.04
N SER A 207 -10.44 -8.91 7.36
CA SER A 207 -11.06 -10.00 6.60
C SER A 207 -12.31 -10.58 7.28
N THR A 208 -12.61 -10.19 8.52
CA THR A 208 -13.79 -10.68 9.24
C THR A 208 -14.94 -9.68 9.21
N LEU A 209 -16.17 -10.18 9.30
CA LEU A 209 -17.41 -9.40 9.36
C LEU A 209 -17.50 -8.48 10.59
N LEU A 210 -16.70 -8.74 11.63
CA LEU A 210 -16.88 -8.16 12.96
C LEU A 210 -15.94 -7.00 13.27
N PHE A 211 -14.80 -6.90 12.57
CA PHE A 211 -13.81 -5.88 12.86
C PHE A 211 -13.38 -5.18 11.57
N ASP A 212 -13.85 -3.97 11.39
CA ASP A 212 -13.31 -3.03 10.41
C ASP A 212 -12.35 -2.11 11.16
N GLY A 213 -11.08 -2.11 10.82
CA GLY A 213 -10.24 -1.07 11.36
C GLY A 213 -8.80 -1.47 11.65
N HIS A 214 -8.19 -0.61 12.41
CA HIS A 214 -6.79 -0.58 12.73
C HIS A 214 -6.55 -1.34 14.03
N ALA A 215 -5.55 -2.22 14.04
CA ALA A 215 -5.21 -3.01 15.20
C ALA A 215 -3.75 -2.83 15.59
N GLU A 216 -3.45 -3.00 16.88
CA GLU A 216 -2.11 -3.12 17.45
C GLU A 216 -1.15 -1.98 17.06
N TRP A 217 -0.13 -2.29 16.26
CA TRP A 217 0.91 -1.35 15.86
C TRP A 217 0.46 -0.30 14.84
N ALA A 218 -0.64 -0.53 14.14
CA ALA A 218 -1.24 0.38 13.15
C ALA A 218 -2.47 1.12 13.71
N ASP A 219 -2.40 1.54 14.95
CA ASP A 219 -3.44 2.34 15.60
C ASP A 219 -3.67 3.67 14.90
N ALA A 220 -4.94 3.94 14.53
CA ALA A 220 -5.32 5.10 13.73
C ALA A 220 -5.12 6.43 14.46
N GLU A 221 -5.29 6.47 15.78
CA GLU A 221 -5.25 7.71 16.55
C GLU A 221 -3.83 8.20 16.86
N THR A 222 -2.84 7.29 16.81
CA THR A 222 -1.46 7.61 17.20
C THR A 222 -0.44 7.16 16.18
N SER A 223 -0.33 5.85 15.93
CA SER A 223 0.73 5.29 15.09
C SER A 223 0.62 5.68 13.62
N LEU A 224 -0.61 5.82 13.09
CA LEU A 224 -0.87 6.23 11.72
C LEU A 224 -0.95 7.74 11.52
N ARG A 225 -0.91 8.51 12.58
CA ARG A 225 -0.95 9.96 12.50
C ARG A 225 0.27 10.48 11.73
N VAL A 226 0.06 11.40 10.79
CA VAL A 226 1.20 12.12 10.21
C VAL A 226 1.76 13.08 11.26
N PRO A 227 3.06 13.03 11.57
CA PRO A 227 3.66 13.98 12.51
C PRO A 227 3.51 15.43 12.03
N MET A 228 3.12 16.34 12.94
CA MET A 228 2.79 17.73 12.60
C MET A 228 3.98 18.54 12.06
N ASP A 229 5.18 18.17 12.44
CA ASP A 229 6.45 18.82 12.09
C ASP A 229 7.18 18.15 10.91
N MET A 230 6.62 17.07 10.37
CA MET A 230 7.19 16.34 9.24
C MET A 230 6.39 16.60 7.95
N PRO A 231 6.98 17.29 6.95
CA PRO A 231 6.32 17.43 5.65
C PRO A 231 5.90 16.08 5.06
N CYS A 232 4.65 15.96 4.62
CA CYS A 232 4.11 14.72 4.10
C CYS A 232 3.46 14.92 2.73
N VAL A 233 3.74 14.00 1.81
CA VAL A 233 3.02 13.87 0.55
C VAL A 233 2.45 12.46 0.44
N HIS A 234 1.14 12.37 0.30
CA HIS A 234 0.42 11.13 0.11
C HIS A 234 -0.21 11.09 -1.29
N LEU A 235 0.26 10.17 -2.13
CA LEU A 235 -0.29 9.95 -3.46
C LEU A 235 -1.25 8.76 -3.39
N VAL A 236 -2.51 8.96 -3.79
CA VAL A 236 -3.58 7.98 -3.59
C VAL A 236 -4.23 7.58 -4.91
N SER A 237 -4.69 6.33 -4.99
CA SER A 237 -5.36 5.79 -6.17
C SER A 237 -6.86 6.12 -6.18
N GLY A 238 -7.35 6.61 -7.33
CA GLY A 238 -8.75 6.96 -7.51
C GLY A 238 -9.65 5.81 -7.96
N HIS A 239 -9.09 4.77 -8.58
CA HIS A 239 -9.86 3.67 -9.16
C HIS A 239 -9.76 2.35 -8.39
N GLU A 240 -9.07 2.32 -7.24
CA GLU A 240 -9.04 1.14 -6.39
C GLU A 240 -10.42 0.90 -5.76
N ILE A 241 -10.97 -0.28 -5.98
CA ILE A 241 -12.32 -0.65 -5.53
C ILE A 241 -12.32 -1.86 -4.61
N ARG A 242 -11.20 -2.59 -4.51
CA ARG A 242 -11.13 -3.78 -3.67
C ARG A 242 -11.42 -3.45 -2.21
N ARG A 243 -12.24 -4.26 -1.57
CA ARG A 243 -12.62 -4.09 -0.17
C ARG A 243 -11.44 -4.28 0.77
N SER A 244 -10.51 -5.16 0.40
CA SER A 244 -9.30 -5.46 1.16
C SER A 244 -8.25 -4.34 1.11
N PHE A 245 -8.50 -3.27 0.30
CA PHE A 245 -7.61 -2.13 0.14
C PHE A 245 -8.29 -0.80 0.49
N PRO A 246 -8.84 -0.67 1.71
CA PRO A 246 -9.34 0.61 2.15
C PRO A 246 -8.18 1.60 2.19
N LEU A 247 -8.46 2.86 1.89
CA LEU A 247 -7.47 3.92 1.99
C LEU A 247 -7.44 4.47 3.42
N ASP A 248 -6.25 4.64 3.94
CA ASP A 248 -6.00 5.43 5.14
C ASP A 248 -5.50 6.82 4.77
N SER A 249 -6.42 7.78 4.66
CA SER A 249 -6.12 9.18 4.40
C SER A 249 -5.18 9.75 5.46
N ILE A 250 -4.47 10.82 5.10
CA ILE A 250 -3.72 11.64 6.07
C ILE A 250 -4.62 12.62 6.83
N GLU A 251 -5.85 12.79 6.37
CA GLU A 251 -6.84 13.59 7.10
C GLU A 251 -7.23 12.90 8.41
N MET A 252 -7.36 13.71 9.44
CA MET A 252 -7.84 13.33 10.76
C MET A 252 -9.10 14.14 11.03
N GLY A 253 -9.86 13.84 12.06
CA GLY A 253 -11.08 14.59 12.39
C GLY A 253 -10.91 16.11 12.50
N ALA A 254 -9.67 16.60 12.63
CA ALA A 254 -9.29 18.02 12.63
C ALA A 254 -8.69 18.50 11.28
N GLY A 255 -8.75 17.68 10.22
CA GLY A 255 -8.10 17.93 8.95
C GLY A 255 -6.68 17.37 8.86
N ALA A 256 -6.06 17.51 7.69
CA ALA A 256 -4.67 17.11 7.47
C ALA A 256 -3.71 18.15 8.09
N PRO A 257 -2.47 17.75 8.48
CA PRO A 257 -1.44 18.69 8.89
C PRO A 257 -1.17 19.74 7.80
N SER A 258 -0.95 20.98 8.20
CA SER A 258 -0.80 22.13 7.27
C SER A 258 0.39 22.02 6.31
N ASN A 259 1.38 21.18 6.63
CA ASN A 259 2.56 20.92 5.82
C ASN A 259 2.44 19.61 5.01
N SER A 260 1.23 19.12 4.80
CA SER A 260 0.97 17.89 4.09
C SER A 260 0.06 18.09 2.89
N GLU A 261 0.22 17.21 1.90
CA GLU A 261 -0.62 17.17 0.70
C GLU A 261 -1.09 15.74 0.44
N GLU A 262 -2.37 15.59 0.10
CA GLU A 262 -2.92 14.34 -0.42
C GLU A 262 -3.39 14.55 -1.86
N ILE A 263 -2.85 13.78 -2.80
CA ILE A 263 -3.08 13.96 -4.23
C ILE A 263 -3.63 12.65 -4.80
N MET A 264 -4.84 12.72 -5.37
CA MET A 264 -5.47 11.58 -6.03
C MET A 264 -5.00 11.45 -7.48
N PHE A 265 -4.57 10.24 -7.85
CA PHE A 265 -4.17 9.88 -9.19
C PHE A 265 -5.17 8.91 -9.83
N PRO A 266 -5.41 9.00 -11.13
CA PRO A 266 -6.10 7.95 -11.85
C PRO A 266 -5.27 6.66 -11.81
N GLY A 267 -5.96 5.53 -11.92
CA GLY A 267 -5.37 4.20 -11.78
C GLY A 267 -5.71 3.53 -10.45
N VAL A 268 -5.36 2.27 -10.34
CA VAL A 268 -5.57 1.45 -9.15
C VAL A 268 -4.34 1.46 -8.24
N HIS A 269 -4.40 0.74 -7.13
CA HIS A 269 -3.37 0.69 -6.10
C HIS A 269 -1.93 0.61 -6.64
N SER A 270 -1.68 -0.37 -7.50
CA SER A 270 -0.34 -0.60 -8.05
C SER A 270 -0.01 0.29 -9.26
N ASP A 271 -0.99 0.96 -9.87
CA ASP A 271 -0.72 2.05 -10.83
C ASP A 271 -0.13 3.28 -10.14
N VAL A 272 -0.48 3.50 -8.88
CA VAL A 272 0.09 4.60 -8.09
C VAL A 272 1.38 4.18 -7.40
N GLY A 273 1.43 2.97 -6.85
CA GLY A 273 2.55 2.49 -6.07
C GLY A 273 3.66 1.76 -6.84
N GLY A 274 3.44 1.42 -8.12
CA GLY A 274 4.45 0.77 -8.96
C GLY A 274 4.55 -0.74 -8.79
N GLY A 275 3.42 -1.46 -8.78
CA GLY A 275 3.39 -2.92 -8.62
C GLY A 275 3.29 -3.71 -9.93
N TYR A 276 2.80 -3.11 -11.00
CA TYR A 276 2.65 -3.78 -12.30
C TYR A 276 3.93 -3.78 -13.12
N VAL A 277 4.07 -4.79 -13.98
CA VAL A 277 5.16 -4.90 -14.95
C VAL A 277 4.67 -4.52 -16.36
N PRO A 278 5.57 -4.09 -17.27
CA PRO A 278 5.20 -3.82 -18.66
C PRO A 278 4.51 -5.02 -19.32
N LYS A 279 3.47 -4.75 -20.09
CA LYS A 279 2.57 -5.68 -20.80
C LYS A 279 1.55 -6.40 -19.92
N GLU A 280 1.60 -6.29 -18.62
CA GLU A 280 0.59 -6.87 -17.75
C GLU A 280 -0.78 -6.31 -18.10
N GLN A 281 -1.76 -7.18 -18.27
CA GLN A 281 -3.09 -6.85 -18.80
C GLN A 281 -3.06 -6.05 -20.11
N GLY A 282 -2.03 -6.20 -20.93
CA GLY A 282 -1.82 -5.49 -22.20
C GLY A 282 -1.42 -4.01 -22.06
N ARG A 283 -1.02 -3.55 -20.89
CA ARG A 283 -0.63 -2.16 -20.62
C ARG A 283 0.88 -2.03 -20.47
N GLY A 284 1.41 -0.88 -20.93
CA GLY A 284 2.85 -0.63 -20.94
C GLY A 284 3.58 -1.43 -22.02
N THR A 285 3.96 -0.78 -23.09
CA THR A 285 4.66 -1.41 -24.24
C THR A 285 6.16 -1.26 -24.17
N ASP A 286 6.65 -0.22 -23.50
CA ASP A 286 8.08 -0.01 -23.27
C ASP A 286 8.60 -1.06 -22.27
N PRO A 287 9.60 -1.88 -22.66
CA PRO A 287 10.18 -2.89 -21.77
C PRO A 287 10.77 -2.34 -20.46
N LYS A 288 11.06 -1.04 -20.41
CA LYS A 288 11.55 -0.34 -19.21
C LYS A 288 10.45 0.37 -18.44
N GLY A 289 9.23 0.36 -18.98
CA GLY A 289 8.03 0.87 -18.38
C GLY A 289 7.91 2.40 -18.37
N ALA A 290 8.49 3.11 -19.34
CA ALA A 290 8.35 4.57 -19.44
C ALA A 290 6.89 5.00 -19.66
N ASP A 291 6.09 4.15 -20.29
CA ASP A 291 4.67 4.33 -20.56
C ASP A 291 3.74 3.70 -19.49
N MET A 292 4.31 3.21 -18.38
CA MET A 292 3.52 2.74 -17.24
C MET A 292 2.95 3.91 -16.44
N LEU A 293 1.65 3.85 -16.10
CA LEU A 293 0.96 4.92 -15.37
C LEU A 293 1.66 5.31 -14.07
N SER A 294 2.28 4.35 -13.39
CA SER A 294 3.03 4.55 -12.13
C SER A 294 4.23 5.50 -12.26
N ARG A 295 4.68 5.83 -13.46
CA ARG A 295 5.79 6.77 -13.67
C ARG A 295 5.42 8.20 -13.32
N ILE A 296 4.16 8.59 -13.53
CA ILE A 296 3.69 9.94 -13.19
C ILE A 296 3.70 10.18 -11.67
N PRO A 297 3.05 9.36 -10.81
CA PRO A 297 3.16 9.54 -9.37
C PRO A 297 4.61 9.42 -8.86
N LEU A 298 5.43 8.54 -9.44
CA LEU A 298 6.85 8.45 -9.09
C LEU A 298 7.59 9.78 -9.36
N ALA A 299 7.39 10.39 -10.52
CA ALA A 299 8.01 11.66 -10.88
C ALA A 299 7.54 12.80 -9.97
N VAL A 300 6.24 12.84 -9.64
CA VAL A 300 5.68 13.81 -8.70
C VAL A 300 6.29 13.63 -7.31
N MET A 301 6.35 12.41 -6.78
CA MET A 301 6.96 12.13 -5.49
C MET A 301 8.44 12.50 -5.45
N TYR A 302 9.19 12.15 -6.49
CA TYR A 302 10.60 12.53 -6.63
C TYR A 302 10.78 14.06 -6.55
N ARG A 303 9.98 14.80 -7.31
CA ARG A 303 10.02 16.27 -7.29
C ARG A 303 9.67 16.84 -5.92
N LYS A 304 8.61 16.35 -5.28
CA LYS A 304 8.18 16.82 -3.95
C LYS A 304 9.25 16.54 -2.88
N ALA A 305 9.84 15.34 -2.90
CA ALA A 305 10.94 14.99 -2.00
C ALA A 305 12.16 15.90 -2.19
N ARG A 306 12.55 16.19 -3.44
CA ARG A 306 13.63 17.11 -3.75
C ARG A 306 13.37 18.52 -3.23
N LEU A 307 12.15 19.02 -3.41
CA LEU A 307 11.75 20.34 -2.91
C LEU A 307 11.75 20.41 -1.37
N ALA A 308 11.49 19.29 -0.69
CA ALA A 308 11.61 19.17 0.76
C ALA A 308 13.07 19.03 1.26
N GLY A 309 14.05 18.98 0.35
CA GLY A 309 15.48 18.90 0.69
C GLY A 309 16.03 17.46 0.74
N VAL A 310 15.26 16.45 0.37
CA VAL A 310 15.76 15.06 0.32
C VAL A 310 16.84 14.96 -0.76
N PRO A 311 18.04 14.44 -0.44
CA PRO A 311 19.21 14.49 -1.34
C PRO A 311 19.16 13.41 -2.44
N LEU A 312 18.01 13.28 -3.09
CA LEU A 312 17.84 12.38 -4.24
C LEU A 312 18.48 13.01 -5.50
N LYS A 313 19.33 12.27 -6.18
CA LYS A 313 20.06 12.72 -7.38
C LYS A 313 19.91 11.65 -8.47
N ALA A 314 18.81 11.74 -9.25
CA ALA A 314 18.57 10.80 -10.35
C ALA A 314 19.70 10.82 -11.37
N GLU A 315 20.32 11.97 -11.60
CA GLU A 315 21.47 12.15 -12.51
C GLU A 315 22.73 11.38 -12.09
N LYS A 316 22.80 10.98 -10.83
CA LYS A 316 23.90 10.14 -10.27
C LYS A 316 23.49 8.68 -10.06
N ALA A 317 22.27 8.32 -10.38
CA ALA A 317 21.79 6.95 -10.29
C ALA A 317 22.41 6.07 -11.40
N THR A 318 22.33 4.76 -11.24
CA THR A 318 22.73 3.83 -12.30
C THR A 318 21.92 4.07 -13.57
N ALA A 319 22.48 3.77 -14.74
CA ALA A 319 21.79 3.94 -16.03
C ALA A 319 20.42 3.23 -16.04
N ILE A 320 20.33 2.04 -15.44
CA ILE A 320 19.06 1.30 -15.30
C ILE A 320 18.06 2.08 -14.44
N ALA A 321 18.49 2.66 -13.33
CA ALA A 321 17.62 3.45 -12.47
C ALA A 321 17.14 4.73 -13.16
N GLN A 322 18.03 5.41 -13.90
CA GLN A 322 17.66 6.57 -14.70
C GLN A 322 16.61 6.23 -15.76
N LEU A 323 16.80 5.13 -16.50
CA LEU A 323 15.83 4.65 -17.48
C LEU A 323 14.46 4.31 -16.86
N ARG A 324 14.47 3.72 -15.66
CA ARG A 324 13.24 3.41 -14.92
C ARG A 324 12.53 4.63 -14.33
N MET A 325 13.16 5.79 -14.35
CA MET A 325 12.55 7.06 -13.93
C MET A 325 12.01 7.89 -15.11
N GLN A 326 12.25 7.46 -16.34
CA GLN A 326 11.71 8.13 -17.51
C GLN A 326 10.19 8.00 -17.59
N VAL A 327 9.57 9.06 -18.09
CA VAL A 327 8.13 9.11 -18.34
C VAL A 327 7.96 9.40 -19.84
N ASP A 328 7.16 8.59 -20.52
CA ASP A 328 6.83 8.81 -21.93
C ASP A 328 6.03 10.13 -22.05
N PRO A 329 6.44 11.06 -22.92
CA PRO A 329 5.68 12.29 -23.18
C PRO A 329 4.23 12.04 -23.58
N LYS A 330 3.97 10.99 -24.37
CA LYS A 330 2.61 10.63 -24.78
C LYS A 330 1.75 10.24 -23.57
N LEU A 331 2.30 9.49 -22.62
CA LEU A 331 1.59 9.17 -21.37
C LEU A 331 1.23 10.45 -20.61
N ILE A 332 2.11 11.45 -20.58
CA ILE A 332 1.84 12.73 -19.90
C ILE A 332 0.68 13.47 -20.59
N ASP A 333 0.69 13.50 -21.92
CA ASP A 333 -0.37 14.16 -22.69
C ASP A 333 -1.72 13.44 -22.52
N ASP A 334 -1.74 12.12 -22.61
CA ASP A 334 -2.96 11.32 -22.43
C ASP A 334 -3.51 11.41 -20.99
N PHE A 335 -2.61 11.47 -20.01
CA PHE A 335 -2.97 11.69 -18.61
C PHE A 335 -3.60 13.07 -18.40
N ASN A 336 -3.01 14.13 -18.95
CA ASN A 336 -3.57 15.49 -18.86
C ASN A 336 -4.92 15.58 -19.59
N ASN A 337 -5.04 14.98 -20.77
CA ASN A 337 -6.29 14.89 -21.51
C ASN A 337 -7.39 14.21 -20.69
N TYR A 338 -7.06 13.14 -19.95
CA TYR A 338 -8.00 12.52 -19.02
C TYR A 338 -8.41 13.47 -17.89
N LEU A 339 -7.44 14.13 -17.23
CA LEU A 339 -7.75 15.08 -16.16
C LEU A 339 -8.67 16.19 -16.63
N ASP A 340 -8.57 16.62 -17.90
CA ASP A 340 -9.44 17.66 -18.46
C ASP A 340 -10.89 17.18 -18.70
N THR A 341 -11.12 15.88 -18.69
CA THR A 341 -12.48 15.33 -18.73
C THR A 341 -13.18 15.30 -17.39
N LEU A 342 -12.45 15.40 -16.28
CA LEU A 342 -13.01 15.28 -14.94
C LEU A 342 -13.81 16.52 -14.59
N PRO A 343 -15.05 16.36 -14.09
CA PRO A 343 -15.88 17.47 -13.67
C PRO A 343 -15.33 18.18 -12.43
N GLN A 344 -14.55 17.46 -11.62
CA GLN A 344 -13.98 17.95 -10.36
C GLN A 344 -12.52 17.57 -10.26
N LYS A 345 -11.64 18.55 -10.07
CA LYS A 345 -10.19 18.36 -9.90
C LYS A 345 -9.70 18.75 -8.49
N GLN A 346 -10.54 19.41 -7.72
CA GLN A 346 -10.30 19.85 -6.35
C GLN A 346 -11.60 19.75 -5.57
N GLY A 347 -11.53 19.47 -4.28
CA GLY A 347 -12.70 19.38 -3.42
C GLY A 347 -12.54 18.33 -2.33
N SER A 348 -13.64 17.98 -1.70
CA SER A 348 -13.69 16.91 -0.72
C SER A 348 -13.32 15.57 -1.35
N TYR A 349 -12.79 14.67 -0.53
CA TYR A 349 -12.42 13.33 -0.97
C TYR A 349 -13.59 12.59 -1.66
N LYS A 350 -14.78 12.75 -1.14
CA LYS A 350 -16.00 12.15 -1.69
C LYS A 350 -16.34 12.65 -3.10
N GLU A 351 -16.19 13.94 -3.33
CA GLU A 351 -16.43 14.55 -4.64
C GLU A 351 -15.39 14.06 -5.66
N LEU A 352 -14.12 14.03 -5.24
CA LEU A 352 -13.03 13.53 -6.09
C LEU A 352 -13.22 12.05 -6.44
N LEU A 353 -13.53 11.19 -5.46
CA LEU A 353 -13.79 9.78 -5.72
C LEU A 353 -14.97 9.56 -6.67
N ARG A 354 -16.05 10.32 -6.51
CA ARG A 354 -17.19 10.26 -7.44
C ARG A 354 -16.78 10.69 -8.84
N SER A 355 -16.01 11.78 -8.94
CA SER A 355 -15.53 12.30 -10.22
C SER A 355 -14.72 11.29 -11.02
N VAL A 356 -13.88 10.49 -10.37
CA VAL A 356 -13.04 9.49 -11.03
C VAL A 356 -13.73 8.12 -11.19
N TYR A 357 -14.61 7.74 -10.26
CA TYR A 357 -15.27 6.44 -10.27
C TYR A 357 -16.30 6.32 -11.39
N TRP A 358 -17.08 7.37 -11.67
CA TRP A 358 -18.16 7.29 -12.65
C TRP A 358 -17.68 7.02 -14.07
N PRO A 359 -16.64 7.67 -14.60
CA PRO A 359 -16.06 7.29 -15.89
C PRO A 359 -15.53 5.85 -15.89
N TYR A 360 -14.94 5.43 -14.78
CA TYR A 360 -14.39 4.08 -14.66
C TYR A 360 -15.47 3.00 -14.70
N ILE A 361 -16.54 3.13 -13.92
CA ILE A 361 -17.62 2.13 -13.95
C ILE A 361 -18.40 2.16 -15.29
N ALA A 362 -18.54 3.33 -15.91
CA ALA A 362 -19.11 3.43 -17.24
C ALA A 362 -18.27 2.67 -18.28
N TRP A 363 -16.94 2.79 -18.19
CA TRP A 363 -16.02 2.02 -19.01
C TRP A 363 -16.14 0.52 -18.75
N ARG A 364 -16.15 0.09 -17.49
CA ARG A 364 -16.30 -1.34 -17.15
C ARG A 364 -17.61 -1.93 -17.66
N LEU A 365 -18.69 -1.19 -17.59
CA LEU A 365 -20.01 -1.63 -18.08
C LEU A 365 -20.07 -1.66 -19.61
N SER A 366 -19.27 -0.88 -20.33
CA SER A 366 -19.30 -0.82 -21.78
C SER A 366 -18.85 -2.12 -22.47
N TRP A 367 -18.14 -3.00 -21.75
CA TRP A 367 -17.66 -4.27 -22.26
C TRP A 367 -18.00 -5.48 -21.37
N VAL A 368 -18.97 -5.32 -20.48
CA VAL A 368 -19.41 -6.39 -19.57
C VAL A 368 -19.97 -7.62 -20.31
N ASP A 369 -20.41 -7.45 -21.55
CA ASP A 369 -20.91 -8.51 -22.42
C ASP A 369 -19.79 -9.33 -23.10
N LYS A 370 -18.54 -8.90 -23.04
CA LYS A 370 -17.38 -9.61 -23.62
C LYS A 370 -16.92 -10.70 -22.66
N GLN A 371 -17.45 -11.92 -22.85
CA GLN A 371 -17.28 -13.04 -21.91
C GLN A 371 -16.36 -14.15 -22.44
N ASP A 372 -15.74 -13.96 -23.60
CA ASP A 372 -14.79 -14.90 -24.20
C ASP A 372 -13.55 -14.19 -24.73
N ASP A 373 -12.44 -14.94 -24.89
CA ASP A 373 -11.14 -14.43 -25.32
C ASP A 373 -11.22 -13.68 -26.65
N ALA A 374 -11.88 -14.27 -27.65
CA ALA A 374 -11.94 -13.68 -28.98
C ALA A 374 -12.69 -12.35 -28.99
N SER A 375 -13.83 -12.26 -28.29
CA SER A 375 -14.61 -11.03 -28.18
C SER A 375 -13.87 -9.95 -27.40
N LEU A 376 -13.12 -10.32 -26.35
CA LEU A 376 -12.36 -9.37 -25.54
C LEU A 376 -11.16 -8.83 -26.31
N ARG A 377 -10.38 -9.69 -27.00
CA ARG A 377 -9.25 -9.26 -27.82
C ARG A 377 -9.69 -8.47 -29.07
N ALA A 378 -10.86 -8.78 -29.64
CA ALA A 378 -11.42 -7.99 -30.72
C ALA A 378 -11.88 -6.59 -30.27
N HIS A 379 -12.29 -6.45 -29.00
CA HIS A 379 -12.71 -5.18 -28.42
C HIS A 379 -11.52 -4.30 -28.02
N PHE A 380 -10.43 -4.91 -27.52
CA PHE A 380 -9.24 -4.22 -27.04
C PHE A 380 -8.00 -4.62 -27.85
N ASP A 381 -7.53 -3.74 -28.70
CA ASP A 381 -6.35 -3.97 -29.55
C ASP A 381 -5.04 -4.14 -28.75
N ASN A 382 -4.92 -3.48 -27.62
CA ASN A 382 -3.77 -3.62 -26.73
C ASN A 382 -3.65 -5.03 -26.10
N LEU A 383 -4.74 -5.82 -26.06
CA LEU A 383 -4.72 -7.18 -25.56
C LEU A 383 -4.16 -8.21 -26.57
N GLN A 384 -3.88 -7.81 -27.81
CA GLN A 384 -3.27 -8.71 -28.80
C GLN A 384 -1.91 -9.26 -28.34
N ASN A 385 -1.18 -8.44 -27.55
CA ASN A 385 0.13 -8.81 -27.00
C ASN A 385 0.10 -9.18 -25.50
N ALA A 386 -1.09 -9.24 -24.91
CA ALA A 386 -1.23 -9.67 -23.51
C ALA A 386 -1.10 -11.20 -23.42
N SER A 387 -0.60 -11.67 -22.28
CA SER A 387 -0.57 -13.11 -22.01
C SER A 387 -1.98 -13.70 -21.95
N ASN A 388 -2.10 -15.00 -22.17
CA ASN A 388 -3.37 -15.68 -22.00
C ASN A 388 -3.86 -15.66 -20.55
N ALA A 389 -2.94 -15.60 -19.58
CA ALA A 389 -3.27 -15.45 -18.17
C ALA A 389 -3.91 -14.09 -17.89
N ASP A 390 -3.34 -13.00 -18.38
CA ASP A 390 -3.90 -11.65 -18.23
C ASP A 390 -5.33 -11.56 -18.81
N VAL A 391 -5.54 -12.15 -20.00
CA VAL A 391 -6.86 -12.15 -20.63
C VAL A 391 -7.85 -12.98 -19.81
N ASN A 392 -7.45 -14.14 -19.31
CA ASN A 392 -8.28 -14.96 -18.42
C ASN A 392 -8.65 -14.23 -17.13
N ASP A 393 -7.72 -13.49 -16.56
CA ASP A 393 -7.97 -12.70 -15.35
C ASP A 393 -8.97 -11.58 -15.60
N LEU A 394 -8.84 -10.87 -16.73
CA LEU A 394 -9.81 -9.86 -17.16
C LEU A 394 -11.19 -10.46 -17.42
N LEU A 395 -11.26 -11.64 -18.06
CA LEU A 395 -12.51 -12.38 -18.27
C LEU A 395 -13.13 -12.83 -16.93
N GLY A 396 -12.32 -13.31 -15.99
CA GLY A 396 -12.77 -13.66 -14.64
C GLY A 396 -13.35 -12.45 -13.90
N GLY A 397 -12.67 -11.32 -13.95
CA GLY A 397 -13.16 -10.05 -13.41
C GLY A 397 -14.46 -9.60 -14.08
N ASN A 398 -14.57 -9.76 -15.40
CA ASN A 398 -15.76 -9.40 -16.17
C ASN A 398 -16.96 -10.29 -15.85
N ALA A 399 -16.75 -11.60 -15.70
CA ALA A 399 -17.77 -12.53 -15.26
C ALA A 399 -18.30 -12.17 -13.87
N LYS A 400 -17.41 -11.79 -12.95
CA LYS A 400 -17.80 -11.32 -11.60
C LYS A 400 -18.60 -10.02 -11.64
N LEU A 401 -18.22 -9.08 -12.49
CA LEU A 401 -19.00 -7.85 -12.69
C LEU A 401 -20.42 -8.18 -13.21
N ALA A 402 -20.54 -9.04 -14.19
CA ALA A 402 -21.84 -9.46 -14.75
C ALA A 402 -22.71 -10.15 -13.69
N GLU A 403 -22.13 -11.03 -12.89
CA GLU A 403 -22.80 -11.70 -11.76
C GLU A 403 -23.31 -10.69 -10.73
N HIS A 404 -22.45 -9.82 -10.24
CA HIS A 404 -22.80 -8.79 -9.26
C HIS A 404 -23.85 -7.81 -9.79
N LEU A 405 -23.76 -7.45 -11.06
CA LEU A 405 -24.75 -6.61 -11.72
C LEU A 405 -26.11 -7.28 -11.78
N SER A 406 -26.16 -8.59 -12.07
CA SER A 406 -27.39 -9.37 -12.02
C SER A 406 -28.02 -9.37 -10.62
N TYR A 407 -27.22 -9.62 -9.58
CA TYR A 407 -27.68 -9.59 -8.18
C TYR A 407 -28.14 -8.19 -7.78
N TYR A 408 -27.41 -7.15 -8.17
CA TYR A 408 -27.78 -5.77 -7.89
C TYR A 408 -29.12 -5.38 -8.53
N LYS A 409 -29.34 -5.72 -9.80
CA LYS A 409 -30.60 -5.43 -10.52
C LYS A 409 -31.80 -6.07 -9.84
N ARG A 410 -31.69 -7.33 -9.44
CA ARG A 410 -32.75 -8.05 -8.70
C ARG A 410 -33.03 -7.39 -7.35
N TRP A 411 -32.00 -7.05 -6.60
CA TRP A 411 -32.14 -6.37 -5.31
C TRP A 411 -32.71 -4.96 -5.45
N SER A 412 -32.22 -4.17 -6.41
CA SER A 412 -32.64 -2.77 -6.58
C SER A 412 -34.06 -2.62 -7.11
N SER A 413 -34.56 -3.61 -7.86
CA SER A 413 -35.96 -3.66 -8.33
C SER A 413 -36.96 -4.06 -7.23
N GLY A 414 -36.45 -4.55 -6.07
CA GLY A 414 -37.32 -5.08 -5.02
C GLY A 414 -37.97 -6.43 -5.39
N GLU A 415 -37.28 -7.22 -6.23
CA GLU A 415 -37.79 -8.54 -6.64
C GLU A 415 -38.23 -9.39 -5.44
N ILE A 416 -39.40 -9.98 -5.55
CA ILE A 416 -39.93 -10.92 -4.54
C ILE A 416 -39.67 -12.35 -5.03
N VAL A 417 -38.95 -13.11 -4.23
CA VAL A 417 -38.69 -14.54 -4.50
C VAL A 417 -39.48 -15.44 -3.61
N GLN A 418 -39.94 -16.56 -4.14
CA GLN A 418 -40.63 -17.58 -3.39
C GLN A 418 -39.61 -18.58 -2.83
N THR A 419 -39.60 -18.73 -1.50
CA THR A 419 -38.76 -19.71 -0.81
C THR A 419 -39.69 -20.65 -0.04
N GLY A 420 -40.00 -21.81 -0.63
CA GLY A 420 -41.03 -22.71 -0.14
C GLY A 420 -42.41 -22.06 -0.18
N ARG A 421 -43.07 -21.91 0.96
CA ARG A 421 -44.39 -21.25 1.08
C ARG A 421 -44.30 -19.74 1.40
N LEU A 422 -43.11 -19.19 1.54
CA LEU A 422 -42.90 -17.80 1.95
C LEU A 422 -42.47 -16.96 0.77
N GLN A 423 -43.04 -15.78 0.64
CA GLN A 423 -42.56 -14.73 -0.27
C GLN A 423 -41.63 -13.79 0.50
N ARG A 424 -40.43 -13.56 -0.02
CA ARG A 424 -39.42 -12.71 0.62
C ARG A 424 -38.77 -11.78 -0.42
N PRO A 425 -38.34 -10.59 -0.02
CA PRO A 425 -37.49 -9.79 -0.87
C PRO A 425 -36.24 -10.58 -1.27
N TYR A 426 -35.80 -10.40 -2.50
CA TYR A 426 -34.57 -11.01 -2.99
C TYR A 426 -33.37 -10.53 -2.17
N HIS A 427 -32.56 -11.46 -1.72
CA HIS A 427 -31.26 -11.22 -1.13
C HIS A 427 -30.20 -11.95 -1.97
N PRO A 428 -29.04 -11.32 -2.26
CA PRO A 428 -27.96 -12.00 -2.97
C PRO A 428 -27.47 -13.23 -2.19
N PRO A 429 -26.90 -14.23 -2.84
CA PRO A 429 -26.43 -15.47 -2.21
C PRO A 429 -25.44 -15.23 -1.06
N THR A 430 -24.63 -14.20 -1.17
CA THR A 430 -23.71 -13.72 -0.13
C THR A 430 -24.32 -12.49 0.54
N PHE A 431 -25.33 -12.70 1.40
CA PHE A 431 -25.93 -11.59 2.14
C PHE A 431 -24.97 -11.09 3.21
N ASP A 432 -24.28 -10.00 2.88
CA ASP A 432 -23.55 -9.19 3.83
C ASP A 432 -24.22 -7.82 3.94
N PRO A 433 -24.62 -7.37 5.13
CA PRO A 433 -25.16 -6.02 5.34
C PRO A 433 -24.27 -4.91 4.76
N LYS A 434 -22.96 -5.14 4.71
CA LYS A 434 -22.00 -4.20 4.12
C LYS A 434 -22.17 -4.08 2.60
N VAL A 435 -22.52 -5.17 1.90
CA VAL A 435 -22.83 -5.15 0.46
C VAL A 435 -24.07 -4.30 0.19
N VAL A 436 -25.11 -4.48 0.97
CA VAL A 436 -26.34 -3.68 0.84
C VAL A 436 -26.04 -2.19 1.03
N LYS A 437 -25.13 -1.86 1.94
CA LYS A 437 -24.69 -0.48 2.15
C LYS A 437 -23.97 0.07 0.93
N ASP A 438 -23.00 -0.65 0.39
CA ASP A 438 -22.27 -0.28 -0.81
C ASP A 438 -23.23 -0.11 -2.01
N TRP A 439 -24.17 -1.04 -2.18
CA TRP A 439 -25.18 -0.96 -3.23
C TRP A 439 -26.18 0.20 -3.05
N THR A 440 -26.46 0.59 -1.81
CA THR A 440 -27.32 1.74 -1.54
C THR A 440 -26.66 3.03 -2.06
N GLU A 441 -25.34 3.15 -1.93
CA GLU A 441 -24.59 4.29 -2.50
C GLU A 441 -24.53 4.20 -4.03
N PHE A 442 -24.27 3.02 -4.58
CA PHE A 442 -24.25 2.79 -6.03
C PHE A 442 -25.62 3.07 -6.68
N LYS A 443 -26.71 2.80 -5.98
CA LYS A 443 -28.09 3.06 -6.45
C LYS A 443 -28.31 4.52 -6.85
N ALA A 444 -27.59 5.44 -6.27
CA ALA A 444 -27.74 6.87 -6.59
C ALA A 444 -27.28 7.20 -8.03
N ILE A 445 -26.35 6.43 -8.60
CA ILE A 445 -25.83 6.67 -9.95
C ILE A 445 -26.40 5.71 -11.00
N TRP A 446 -26.99 4.61 -10.57
CA TRP A 446 -27.46 3.56 -11.46
C TRP A 446 -28.46 4.04 -12.54
N PRO A 447 -29.48 4.87 -12.23
CA PRO A 447 -30.45 5.31 -13.23
C PRO A 447 -29.82 6.07 -14.40
N GLU A 448 -28.72 6.77 -14.16
CA GLU A 448 -27.99 7.50 -15.20
C GLU A 448 -27.15 6.53 -16.06
N LEU A 449 -26.49 5.56 -15.43
CA LEU A 449 -25.74 4.51 -16.13
C LEU A 449 -26.66 3.64 -16.98
N GLU A 450 -27.83 3.28 -16.46
CA GLU A 450 -28.79 2.40 -17.15
C GLU A 450 -29.44 3.07 -18.36
N LYS A 451 -29.69 4.37 -18.31
CA LYS A 451 -30.27 5.14 -19.41
C LYS A 451 -29.31 5.38 -20.58
N GLY A 452 -28.14 4.78 -20.59
CA GLY A 452 -27.14 4.96 -21.62
C GLY A 452 -26.36 6.25 -21.51
N ALA A 453 -26.40 6.93 -20.37
CA ALA A 453 -25.52 8.06 -20.04
C ALA A 453 -24.03 7.67 -19.96
N GLN A 454 -23.72 6.40 -20.22
CA GLN A 454 -22.34 5.90 -20.33
C GLN A 454 -21.50 6.75 -21.28
N SER A 455 -22.06 7.17 -22.42
CA SER A 455 -21.38 8.05 -23.37
C SER A 455 -21.13 9.47 -22.83
N ALA A 456 -21.96 9.97 -21.93
CA ALA A 456 -21.76 11.28 -21.30
C ALA A 456 -20.61 11.27 -20.27
N TRP A 457 -20.42 10.14 -19.60
CA TRP A 457 -19.40 9.94 -18.58
C TRP A 457 -18.09 9.42 -19.16
N LEU A 458 -18.18 8.53 -20.14
CA LEU A 458 -17.02 7.92 -20.79
C LEU A 458 -16.56 8.78 -21.97
N LYS A 459 -15.88 9.86 -21.68
CA LYS A 459 -15.22 10.68 -22.68
C LYS A 459 -14.11 9.89 -23.41
N PRO A 460 -13.76 10.24 -24.66
CA PRO A 460 -12.71 9.52 -25.41
C PRO A 460 -11.38 9.41 -24.66
N ALA A 461 -10.93 10.48 -24.00
CA ALA A 461 -9.69 10.46 -23.23
C ALA A 461 -9.77 9.57 -21.97
N ALA A 462 -10.94 9.46 -21.32
CA ALA A 462 -11.13 8.52 -20.21
C ALA A 462 -11.10 7.08 -20.71
N ASN A 463 -11.80 6.78 -21.81
CA ASN A 463 -11.74 5.45 -22.45
C ASN A 463 -10.30 5.08 -22.81
N HIS A 464 -9.55 6.00 -23.41
CA HIS A 464 -8.16 5.80 -23.78
C HIS A 464 -7.27 5.50 -22.56
N LEU A 465 -7.40 6.27 -21.47
CA LEU A 465 -6.64 6.04 -20.24
C LEU A 465 -6.90 4.64 -19.67
N PHE A 466 -8.16 4.24 -19.56
CA PHE A 466 -8.53 2.94 -18.98
C PHE A 466 -8.12 1.77 -19.87
N GLN A 467 -8.16 1.95 -21.18
CA GLN A 467 -7.76 0.89 -22.11
C GLN A 467 -6.25 0.68 -22.13
N TYR A 468 -5.44 1.74 -22.17
CA TYR A 468 -4.01 1.64 -22.48
C TYR A 468 -3.10 1.77 -21.26
N TYR A 469 -3.56 2.37 -20.15
CA TYR A 469 -2.68 2.72 -19.04
C TYR A 469 -3.14 2.21 -17.68
N ALA A 470 -4.42 2.32 -17.35
CA ALA A 470 -4.91 1.92 -16.04
C ALA A 470 -5.25 0.42 -16.00
N HIS A 471 -4.72 -0.28 -15.02
CA HIS A 471 -5.00 -1.70 -14.80
C HIS A 471 -6.33 -1.91 -14.09
N ASP A 472 -6.80 -3.15 -14.10
CA ASP A 472 -7.95 -3.60 -13.31
C ASP A 472 -7.45 -4.42 -12.12
N SER A 473 -7.45 -3.83 -10.94
CA SER A 473 -6.95 -4.49 -9.73
C SER A 473 -7.87 -5.59 -9.19
N TYR A 474 -9.13 -5.63 -9.63
CA TYR A 474 -10.07 -6.67 -9.24
C TYR A 474 -9.90 -7.93 -10.10
N ALA A 475 -9.47 -7.76 -11.35
CA ALA A 475 -9.00 -8.85 -12.16
C ALA A 475 -7.72 -9.40 -11.53
N TRP A 476 -7.70 -10.70 -11.29
CA TRP A 476 -6.60 -11.38 -10.61
C TRP A 476 -6.25 -10.76 -9.25
N PHE A 477 -7.07 -10.96 -8.27
CA PHE A 477 -6.70 -10.66 -6.89
C PHE A 477 -6.54 -11.93 -6.07
N ARG A 478 -5.34 -12.13 -5.51
CA ARG A 478 -5.06 -13.15 -4.51
C ARG A 478 -4.38 -12.52 -3.31
N LEU A 479 -4.81 -12.89 -2.13
CA LEU A 479 -4.08 -12.56 -0.89
C LEU A 479 -2.74 -13.28 -0.81
N SER A 480 -2.69 -14.47 -1.38
CA SER A 480 -1.50 -15.30 -1.48
C SER A 480 -1.61 -16.12 -2.75
N GLY A 481 -0.54 -16.21 -3.49
CA GLY A 481 -0.49 -16.97 -4.73
C GLY A 481 0.83 -16.73 -5.45
N LYS A 482 1.08 -17.55 -6.45
CA LYS A 482 2.26 -17.40 -7.29
C LYS A 482 1.92 -16.42 -8.41
N GLU A 483 2.86 -15.56 -8.74
CA GLU A 483 2.83 -14.75 -9.96
C GLU A 483 2.95 -15.64 -11.19
N GLU A 484 2.49 -15.15 -12.34
CA GLU A 484 2.56 -15.93 -13.58
C GLU A 484 3.94 -16.51 -13.86
N PRO A 485 5.05 -15.75 -13.74
CA PRO A 485 6.40 -16.31 -13.93
C PRO A 485 6.73 -17.45 -12.95
N GLU A 486 6.22 -17.38 -11.73
CA GLU A 486 6.40 -18.44 -10.72
C GLU A 486 5.53 -19.67 -11.03
N ILE A 487 4.34 -19.45 -11.60
CA ILE A 487 3.45 -20.53 -12.06
C ILE A 487 4.07 -21.23 -13.25
N LEU A 488 4.56 -20.49 -14.24
CA LEU A 488 5.27 -21.05 -15.39
C LEU A 488 6.50 -21.86 -14.94
N ALA A 489 7.31 -21.33 -14.03
CA ALA A 489 8.45 -22.05 -13.48
C ALA A 489 8.04 -23.32 -12.71
N MET A 490 6.90 -23.28 -12.01
CA MET A 490 6.32 -24.45 -11.34
C MET A 490 5.88 -25.51 -12.36
N LEU A 491 5.16 -25.11 -13.39
CA LEU A 491 4.67 -26.01 -14.43
C LEU A 491 5.82 -26.61 -15.23
N GLU A 492 6.87 -25.84 -15.53
CA GLU A 492 8.09 -26.32 -16.13
C GLU A 492 8.74 -27.41 -15.27
N LYS A 493 8.90 -27.15 -13.98
CA LYS A 493 9.43 -28.15 -13.04
C LYS A 493 8.56 -29.40 -12.98
N MET A 494 7.23 -29.24 -12.96
CA MET A 494 6.29 -30.37 -12.93
C MET A 494 6.30 -31.17 -14.24
N SER A 495 6.54 -30.53 -15.39
CA SER A 495 6.63 -31.21 -16.69
C SER A 495 7.81 -32.19 -16.78
N HIS A 496 8.85 -31.95 -16.00
CA HIS A 496 10.04 -32.84 -15.89
C HIS A 496 9.95 -33.86 -14.76
N GLN A 497 8.89 -33.86 -13.97
CA GLN A 497 8.68 -34.83 -12.88
C GLN A 497 8.00 -36.12 -13.40
N ASP A 498 8.10 -37.16 -12.62
CA ASP A 498 7.33 -38.38 -12.84
C ASP A 498 5.83 -38.08 -12.72
N GLN A 499 5.14 -38.14 -13.85
CA GLN A 499 3.71 -37.78 -13.96
C GLN A 499 2.80 -38.67 -13.09
N SER A 500 3.29 -39.86 -12.68
CA SER A 500 2.53 -40.74 -11.76
C SER A 500 2.41 -40.17 -10.35
N ARG A 501 3.29 -39.25 -9.98
CA ARG A 501 3.32 -38.57 -8.66
C ARG A 501 2.45 -37.34 -8.61
N LEU A 502 1.97 -36.87 -9.74
CA LEU A 502 1.08 -35.71 -9.84
C LEU A 502 -0.38 -36.14 -9.71
N SER A 503 -1.19 -35.30 -9.11
CA SER A 503 -2.64 -35.46 -9.11
C SER A 503 -3.20 -35.39 -10.54
N GLU A 504 -4.42 -35.86 -10.74
CA GLU A 504 -5.08 -35.78 -12.05
C GLU A 504 -5.20 -34.34 -12.54
N GLU A 505 -5.51 -33.42 -11.63
CA GLU A 505 -5.58 -32.00 -11.90
C GLU A 505 -4.23 -31.39 -12.31
N GLU A 506 -3.17 -31.72 -11.59
CA GLU A 506 -1.80 -31.26 -11.91
C GLU A 506 -1.31 -31.81 -13.25
N ARG A 507 -1.63 -33.05 -13.58
CA ARG A 507 -1.36 -33.62 -14.93
C ARG A 507 -2.10 -32.85 -16.02
N GLY A 508 -3.34 -32.46 -15.76
CA GLY A 508 -4.11 -31.61 -16.66
C GLY A 508 -3.46 -30.25 -16.88
N TRP A 509 -2.91 -29.65 -15.84
CA TRP A 509 -2.17 -28.37 -15.90
C TRP A 509 -0.89 -28.50 -16.72
N VAL A 510 -0.10 -29.55 -16.44
CA VAL A 510 1.14 -29.83 -17.19
C VAL A 510 0.84 -30.10 -18.66
N LYS A 511 -0.22 -30.84 -18.95
CA LYS A 511 -0.63 -31.11 -20.33
C LYS A 511 -0.98 -29.80 -21.07
N LEU A 512 -1.83 -28.96 -20.49
CA LEU A 512 -2.19 -27.64 -21.06
C LEU A 512 -0.94 -26.80 -21.34
N TYR A 513 -0.03 -26.75 -20.38
CA TYR A 513 1.22 -26.00 -20.46
C TYR A 513 2.11 -26.51 -21.62
N VAL A 514 2.30 -27.81 -21.72
CA VAL A 514 3.11 -28.43 -22.80
C VAL A 514 2.46 -28.28 -24.15
N ASP A 515 1.15 -28.54 -24.25
CA ASP A 515 0.38 -28.47 -25.51
C ASP A 515 0.30 -27.03 -26.07
N SER A 516 0.53 -26.04 -25.25
CA SER A 516 0.52 -24.61 -25.60
C SER A 516 1.89 -23.99 -25.85
N ASP A 517 2.91 -24.79 -26.18
CA ASP A 517 4.30 -24.34 -26.29
C ASP A 517 4.81 -23.60 -25.03
N ARG A 518 4.36 -24.03 -23.86
CA ARG A 518 4.76 -23.50 -22.54
C ARG A 518 4.37 -22.04 -22.29
N THR A 519 3.27 -21.63 -22.92
CA THR A 519 2.76 -20.24 -22.81
C THR A 519 1.46 -20.11 -22.01
N GLN A 520 0.65 -21.19 -21.91
CA GLN A 520 -0.62 -21.14 -21.20
C GLN A 520 -0.50 -21.58 -19.74
N VAL A 521 -1.16 -20.81 -18.90
CA VAL A 521 -1.30 -21.10 -17.47
C VAL A 521 -2.74 -21.55 -17.21
N PRO A 522 -2.97 -22.61 -16.43
CA PRO A 522 -4.31 -23.08 -16.14
C PRO A 522 -5.17 -22.00 -15.48
N LYS A 523 -6.37 -21.80 -15.99
CA LYS A 523 -7.33 -20.80 -15.49
C LYS A 523 -7.54 -20.88 -13.98
N ARG A 524 -7.63 -22.09 -13.43
CA ARG A 524 -7.82 -22.32 -11.99
C ARG A 524 -6.64 -21.92 -11.11
N VAL A 525 -5.44 -21.84 -11.68
CA VAL A 525 -4.23 -21.39 -10.99
C VAL A 525 -4.12 -19.87 -11.06
N THR A 526 -4.71 -19.24 -12.08
CA THR A 526 -4.69 -17.79 -12.29
C THR A 526 -5.91 -17.07 -11.74
N GLU A 527 -7.06 -17.75 -11.56
CA GLU A 527 -8.26 -17.13 -11.01
C GLU A 527 -7.99 -16.52 -9.62
N GLY A 528 -7.95 -15.19 -9.57
CA GLY A 528 -7.91 -14.43 -8.35
C GLY A 528 -9.34 -14.15 -7.85
N GLN A 529 -9.53 -14.24 -6.54
CA GLN A 529 -10.76 -13.80 -5.89
C GLN A 529 -10.41 -12.92 -4.71
N GLU A 530 -11.14 -11.83 -4.56
CA GLU A 530 -11.06 -11.05 -3.34
C GLU A 530 -11.53 -11.95 -2.17
N PRO A 531 -10.68 -12.17 -1.15
CA PRO A 531 -11.04 -13.08 -0.07
C PRO A 531 -12.18 -12.52 0.74
N PHE A 532 -12.96 -13.42 1.32
CA PHE A 532 -13.99 -13.14 2.31
C PHE A 532 -15.02 -12.07 1.90
N LEU A 533 -16.05 -12.48 1.17
CA LEU A 533 -17.27 -11.68 1.00
C LEU A 533 -17.12 -10.40 0.17
N ALA A 534 -16.59 -10.54 -1.02
CA ALA A 534 -16.47 -9.47 -1.97
C ALA A 534 -17.79 -9.00 -2.63
N GLY A 535 -18.89 -9.13 -1.93
CA GLY A 535 -20.23 -9.09 -2.49
C GLY A 535 -20.62 -7.91 -3.37
N ALA A 536 -20.01 -6.73 -3.25
CA ALA A 536 -20.31 -5.58 -4.11
C ALA A 536 -19.38 -5.47 -5.32
N GLY A 537 -18.17 -6.07 -5.26
CA GLY A 537 -17.21 -6.05 -6.34
C GLY A 537 -16.97 -4.67 -6.93
N TYR A 538 -17.21 -4.51 -8.23
CA TYR A 538 -17.10 -3.23 -8.95
C TYR A 538 -18.18 -2.21 -8.57
N LEU A 539 -19.29 -2.62 -7.97
CA LEU A 539 -20.47 -1.79 -7.72
C LEU A 539 -20.36 -1.11 -6.34
N ARG A 540 -19.24 -0.43 -6.12
CA ARG A 540 -18.95 0.25 -4.85
C ARG A 540 -17.91 1.34 -5.01
N TYR A 541 -17.93 2.31 -4.10
CA TYR A 541 -16.82 3.23 -3.91
C TYR A 541 -15.75 2.61 -3.01
N ARG A 542 -14.52 3.08 -3.16
CA ARG A 542 -13.44 2.75 -2.24
C ARG A 542 -13.78 3.22 -0.83
N LYS A 543 -13.52 2.38 0.16
CA LYS A 543 -13.61 2.78 1.57
C LYS A 543 -12.41 3.63 1.95
N VAL A 544 -12.67 4.74 2.65
CA VAL A 544 -11.64 5.68 3.10
C VAL A 544 -11.78 5.91 4.60
N TYR A 545 -10.70 5.68 5.33
CA TYR A 545 -10.57 6.01 6.74
C TYR A 545 -9.90 7.37 6.93
N ALA A 546 -10.38 8.16 7.88
CA ALA A 546 -9.85 9.46 8.26
C ALA A 546 -9.69 9.54 9.78
N GLY A 547 -8.68 8.87 10.29
CA GLY A 547 -8.42 8.76 11.72
C GLY A 547 -9.52 8.03 12.52
N ALA A 548 -9.19 7.50 13.68
CA ALA A 548 -10.11 6.91 14.66
C ALA A 548 -11.24 6.04 14.06
N ASP A 549 -10.93 5.23 13.03
CA ASP A 549 -11.89 4.39 12.29
C ASP A 549 -13.08 5.15 11.66
N ASN A 550 -12.95 6.45 11.47
CA ASN A 550 -13.93 7.25 10.75
C ASN A 550 -13.92 6.91 9.25
N VAL A 551 -15.08 6.59 8.69
CA VAL A 551 -15.22 6.25 7.28
C VAL A 551 -15.88 7.40 6.55
N LEU A 552 -15.12 8.11 5.71
CA LEU A 552 -15.57 9.31 5.01
C LEU A 552 -16.79 9.10 4.12
N LEU A 553 -16.83 7.98 3.37
CA LEU A 553 -17.89 7.74 2.39
C LEU A 553 -19.13 7.10 2.96
N THR A 554 -19.05 6.47 4.13
CA THR A 554 -20.17 5.71 4.69
C THR A 554 -20.87 6.39 5.86
N ARG A 555 -20.40 7.54 6.33
CA ARG A 555 -21.10 8.33 7.32
C ARG A 555 -22.29 9.05 6.71
N ARG A 556 -23.45 8.84 7.27
CA ARG A 556 -24.60 9.72 7.07
C ARG A 556 -24.34 10.97 7.89
N GLY A 557 -24.36 12.13 7.22
CA GLY A 557 -24.04 13.42 7.79
C GLY A 557 -24.65 13.64 9.16
N GLN A 558 -23.80 13.83 10.15
CA GLN A 558 -24.19 14.10 11.52
C GLN A 558 -23.64 15.43 12.04
N SER A 559 -22.72 16.04 11.34
CA SER A 559 -22.19 17.36 11.75
C SER A 559 -21.63 18.15 10.56
N SER A 560 -21.43 19.45 10.75
CA SER A 560 -20.76 20.32 9.79
C SER A 560 -19.31 19.86 9.51
N SER A 561 -18.66 19.18 10.45
CA SER A 561 -17.34 18.56 10.26
C SER A 561 -17.39 17.36 9.33
N ASP A 562 -18.47 16.55 9.38
CA ASP A 562 -18.67 15.43 8.48
C ASP A 562 -18.98 15.88 7.06
N THR A 563 -19.57 17.07 6.91
CA THR A 563 -19.85 17.68 5.61
C THR A 563 -18.58 18.25 4.97
N ALA A 564 -17.64 18.73 5.77
CA ALA A 564 -16.34 19.22 5.30
C ALA A 564 -15.40 18.06 4.89
N LEU A 565 -15.56 16.88 5.52
CA LEU A 565 -14.83 15.65 5.19
C LEU A 565 -15.58 14.80 4.15
N ALA A 566 -16.79 15.11 3.85
CA ALA A 566 -17.61 14.50 2.82
C ALA A 566 -17.60 15.39 1.57
#